data_7055ae61aff8366662feb747a136e61b
#
_entry.id   7055ae61aff8366662feb747a136e61b
#
_cell.length_a   1.000
_cell.length_b   1.000
_cell.length_c   1.000
_cell.angle_alpha   90.00
_cell.angle_beta   90.00
_cell.angle_gamma   90.00
#
_symmetry.space_group_name_H-M   'P 1'
#
loop_
_entity.id
_entity.type
_entity.pdbx_description
1 polymer ?
#
loop_
_entity_poly.entity_id
_entity_poly.type
_entity_poly.pdbx_seq_one_letter_code
_entity_poly.pdbx_strand_id
1 'polypeptide(L)'
;MAKPPKETIYPAEEVLGRLDLLYMACPRCPVEPGFDKGGPFSALAASGGGRGGGIRRCSACGRAPLDLVMVEAMEVLVGHNLRSRTDPLRSIGWPLVEVGYPLAYPPRLGPNELIIVGERLTKEAAAEIVAQVPEIKGVIRGGGVPGVADLRAPPTRWELLAGSDLRCDVVSSLIGDLVIYKHQSKIHVEFPRQSAPKMKILEELYFRGKLTTVADVLCGPGTLGLMAALAGAERVVLNDAWLPAVEDAILNLEANRSLLGIEKIERHKLPAGEVGAESVLAAVAEGEGCKIEVYFGDAERLFARAEPTDLCLIDPFPGMNFDRIAEACGVCGEVVIV
;
A
#
# COMPACT_ATOMS: atom_id res chain seq x y z
N MET A 1 -22.01 17.24 0.03
CA MET A 1 -20.83 16.38 -0.07
C MET A 1 -20.94 15.33 1.04
N ALA A 2 -21.00 14.05 0.71
CA ALA A 2 -20.99 12.98 1.70
C ALA A 2 -19.65 13.04 2.45
N LYS A 3 -19.68 12.83 3.79
CA LYS A 3 -18.48 12.75 4.60
C LYS A 3 -17.67 11.55 4.10
N PRO A 4 -16.34 11.69 3.88
CA PRO A 4 -15.54 10.52 3.46
C PRO A 4 -15.75 9.38 4.46
N PRO A 5 -15.77 8.12 3.98
CA PRO A 5 -15.88 6.98 4.89
C PRO A 5 -14.76 7.07 5.91
N LYS A 6 -15.08 6.79 7.18
CA LYS A 6 -14.09 6.78 8.25
C LYS A 6 -13.08 5.67 7.90
N GLU A 7 -11.84 6.03 7.68
CA GLU A 7 -10.78 5.06 7.42
C GLU A 7 -10.66 4.15 8.64
N THR A 8 -10.85 2.86 8.42
CA THR A 8 -10.78 1.86 9.48
C THR A 8 -9.47 1.11 9.33
N ILE A 9 -8.66 1.19 10.36
CA ILE A 9 -7.42 0.43 10.47
C ILE A 9 -7.72 -0.75 11.37
N TYR A 10 -7.50 -1.95 10.87
CA TYR A 10 -7.66 -3.17 11.64
C TYR A 10 -6.30 -3.61 12.19
N PRO A 11 -6.23 -4.14 13.42
CA PRO A 11 -5.03 -4.79 13.92
C PRO A 11 -4.57 -5.91 12.99
N ALA A 12 -3.27 -6.13 12.92
CA ALA A 12 -2.69 -7.12 12.01
C ALA A 12 -3.27 -8.53 12.22
N GLU A 13 -3.49 -8.95 13.46
CA GLU A 13 -4.07 -10.25 13.79
C GLU A 13 -5.47 -10.43 13.19
N GLU A 14 -6.27 -9.36 13.16
CA GLU A 14 -7.61 -9.41 12.58
C GLU A 14 -7.55 -9.55 11.06
N VAL A 15 -6.63 -8.83 10.40
CA VAL A 15 -6.42 -8.94 8.96
C VAL A 15 -5.90 -10.32 8.59
N LEU A 16 -4.83 -10.77 9.25
CA LEU A 16 -4.18 -12.06 8.99
C LEU A 16 -5.12 -13.24 9.28
N GLY A 17 -5.92 -13.16 10.35
CA GLY A 17 -6.89 -14.20 10.70
C GLY A 17 -8.05 -14.37 9.72
N ARG A 18 -8.24 -13.42 8.78
CA ARG A 18 -9.30 -13.47 7.77
C ARG A 18 -8.79 -13.80 6.36
N LEU A 19 -7.48 -13.89 6.14
CA LEU A 19 -6.90 -14.00 4.78
C LEU A 19 -7.52 -15.14 3.96
N ASP A 20 -7.71 -16.32 4.55
CA ASP A 20 -8.27 -17.48 3.86
C ASP A 20 -9.73 -17.28 3.40
N LEU A 21 -10.43 -16.30 3.97
CA LEU A 21 -11.83 -16.01 3.68
C LEU A 21 -12.03 -14.75 2.85
N LEU A 22 -10.98 -13.91 2.73
CA LEU A 22 -11.07 -12.68 1.96
C LEU A 22 -11.29 -12.98 0.49
N TYR A 23 -12.24 -12.29 -0.10
CA TYR A 23 -12.56 -12.33 -1.53
C TYR A 23 -12.97 -13.71 -2.08
N MET A 24 -13.18 -14.71 -1.23
CA MET A 24 -13.62 -16.04 -1.66
C MET A 24 -15.08 -16.03 -2.12
N ALA A 25 -15.35 -16.86 -3.12
CA ALA A 25 -16.71 -17.19 -3.52
C ALA A 25 -17.39 -18.05 -2.44
N CYS A 26 -18.61 -17.69 -2.02
CA CYS A 26 -19.41 -18.61 -1.20
C CYS A 26 -19.95 -19.78 -2.08
N PRO A 27 -20.38 -20.91 -1.49
CA PRO A 27 -20.87 -22.06 -2.26
C PRO A 27 -22.08 -21.77 -3.17
N ARG A 28 -22.78 -20.64 -2.94
CA ARG A 28 -23.93 -20.19 -3.73
C ARG A 28 -23.59 -19.09 -4.73
N CYS A 29 -22.33 -18.70 -4.84
CA CYS A 29 -21.94 -17.71 -5.84
C CYS A 29 -22.17 -18.25 -7.25
N PRO A 30 -22.74 -17.44 -8.17
CA PRO A 30 -22.88 -17.85 -9.56
C PRO A 30 -21.50 -18.03 -10.20
N VAL A 31 -21.42 -19.02 -11.11
CA VAL A 31 -20.24 -19.17 -11.99
C VAL A 31 -20.19 -17.99 -12.94
N GLU A 32 -19.01 -17.41 -13.08
CA GLU A 32 -18.82 -16.27 -13.98
C GLU A 32 -18.58 -16.74 -15.41
N PRO A 33 -19.31 -16.18 -16.39
CA PRO A 33 -18.95 -16.38 -17.78
C PRO A 33 -17.60 -15.69 -18.03
N GLY A 34 -16.65 -16.41 -18.64
CA GLY A 34 -15.43 -15.80 -19.14
C GLY A 34 -15.73 -14.84 -20.29
N PHE A 35 -15.08 -13.67 -20.32
CA PHE A 35 -15.17 -12.74 -21.43
C PHE A 35 -13.82 -12.07 -21.72
N ASP A 36 -13.66 -11.59 -22.94
CA ASP A 36 -12.46 -10.89 -23.37
C ASP A 36 -12.45 -9.44 -22.86
N LYS A 37 -11.66 -9.18 -21.82
CA LYS A 37 -11.48 -7.83 -21.24
C LYS A 37 -10.65 -6.88 -22.13
N GLY A 38 -10.01 -7.41 -23.15
CA GLY A 38 -9.23 -6.66 -24.15
C GLY A 38 -10.05 -6.22 -25.36
N GLY A 39 -11.21 -6.84 -25.56
CA GLY A 39 -12.14 -6.47 -26.62
C GLY A 39 -12.98 -5.23 -26.32
N PRO A 40 -13.73 -4.72 -27.32
CA PRO A 40 -14.62 -3.56 -27.17
C PRO A 40 -15.64 -3.77 -26.04
N PHE A 41 -15.86 -2.75 -25.21
CA PHE A 41 -16.84 -2.81 -24.12
C PHE A 41 -18.27 -3.12 -24.60
N SER A 42 -18.65 -2.65 -25.81
CA SER A 42 -19.93 -2.98 -26.44
C SER A 42 -20.15 -4.48 -26.66
N ALA A 43 -19.09 -5.25 -26.96
CA ALA A 43 -19.18 -6.70 -27.12
C ALA A 43 -19.44 -7.41 -25.77
N LEU A 44 -18.88 -6.89 -24.68
CA LEU A 44 -19.15 -7.40 -23.32
C LEU A 44 -20.61 -7.19 -22.92
N ALA A 45 -21.17 -6.02 -23.20
CA ALA A 45 -22.57 -5.72 -22.93
C ALA A 45 -23.52 -6.64 -23.73
N ALA A 46 -23.16 -6.96 -24.98
CA ALA A 46 -23.95 -7.85 -25.83
C ALA A 46 -23.87 -9.33 -25.41
N SER A 47 -22.72 -9.78 -24.85
CA SER A 47 -22.53 -11.17 -24.40
C SER A 47 -23.05 -11.45 -22.98
N GLY A 48 -23.80 -10.52 -22.39
CA GLY A 48 -24.38 -10.67 -21.05
C GLY A 48 -23.52 -10.11 -19.92
N GLY A 49 -22.45 -9.39 -20.24
CA GLY A 49 -21.59 -8.70 -19.26
C GLY A 49 -22.10 -7.33 -18.76
N GLY A 50 -23.20 -6.82 -19.34
CA GLY A 50 -23.84 -5.58 -18.89
C GLY A 50 -24.84 -5.78 -17.74
N ARG A 51 -25.43 -4.68 -17.23
CA ARG A 51 -26.41 -4.68 -16.12
C ARG A 51 -27.62 -5.64 -16.28
N GLY A 52 -27.85 -6.21 -17.45
CA GLY A 52 -28.91 -7.20 -17.75
C GLY A 52 -28.41 -8.59 -18.06
N GLY A 53 -27.11 -8.84 -18.09
CA GLY A 53 -26.50 -10.12 -18.47
C GLY A 53 -26.07 -10.96 -17.28
N GLY A 54 -25.59 -12.18 -17.51
CA GLY A 54 -25.36 -13.22 -16.52
C GLY A 54 -24.42 -12.94 -15.35
N ILE A 55 -23.67 -11.80 -15.33
CA ILE A 55 -22.81 -11.42 -14.20
C ILE A 55 -23.65 -10.62 -13.19
N ARG A 56 -23.67 -11.08 -11.94
CA ARG A 56 -24.44 -10.42 -10.88
C ARG A 56 -23.83 -10.63 -9.50
N ARG A 57 -24.16 -9.74 -8.59
CA ARG A 57 -23.88 -9.92 -7.16
C ARG A 57 -24.55 -11.19 -6.66
N CYS A 58 -23.87 -11.90 -5.79
CA CYS A 58 -24.40 -13.12 -5.19
C CYS A 58 -25.58 -12.77 -4.26
N SER A 59 -26.75 -13.37 -4.49
CA SER A 59 -27.91 -13.17 -3.64
C SER A 59 -27.74 -13.71 -2.22
N ALA A 60 -26.75 -14.57 -2.00
CA ALA A 60 -26.50 -15.20 -0.70
C ALA A 60 -25.52 -14.44 0.17
N CYS A 61 -24.38 -13.97 -0.41
CA CYS A 61 -23.33 -13.27 0.35
C CYS A 61 -23.21 -11.79 -0.03
N GLY A 62 -23.97 -11.30 -1.01
CA GLY A 62 -23.95 -9.91 -1.48
C GLY A 62 -22.70 -9.54 -2.31
N ARG A 63 -21.66 -10.36 -2.35
CA ARG A 63 -20.40 -10.05 -3.03
C ARG A 63 -20.52 -10.02 -4.55
N ALA A 64 -19.82 -9.10 -5.18
CA ALA A 64 -19.70 -8.96 -6.62
C ALA A 64 -18.38 -9.55 -7.13
N PRO A 65 -18.36 -10.22 -8.30
CA PRO A 65 -17.11 -10.47 -8.98
C PRO A 65 -16.44 -9.17 -9.41
N LEU A 66 -15.11 -9.12 -9.37
CA LEU A 66 -14.31 -7.95 -9.77
C LEU A 66 -14.75 -7.43 -11.17
N ASP A 67 -15.02 -8.33 -12.09
CA ASP A 67 -15.39 -7.97 -13.45
C ASP A 67 -16.73 -7.20 -13.52
N LEU A 68 -17.72 -7.55 -12.70
CA LEU A 68 -18.95 -6.78 -12.58
C LEU A 68 -18.68 -5.36 -12.06
N VAL A 69 -17.87 -5.26 -11.01
CA VAL A 69 -17.49 -3.96 -10.42
C VAL A 69 -16.82 -3.06 -11.45
N MET A 70 -15.92 -3.62 -12.25
CA MET A 70 -15.24 -2.88 -13.32
C MET A 70 -16.21 -2.50 -14.47
N VAL A 71 -17.15 -3.39 -14.82
CA VAL A 71 -18.20 -3.09 -15.82
C VAL A 71 -19.07 -1.92 -15.36
N GLU A 72 -19.53 -1.92 -14.10
CA GLU A 72 -20.33 -0.82 -13.55
C GLU A 72 -19.54 0.50 -13.52
N ALA A 73 -18.26 0.47 -13.16
CA ALA A 73 -17.39 1.66 -13.24
C ALA A 73 -17.22 2.14 -14.69
N MET A 74 -17.08 1.23 -15.66
CA MET A 74 -16.97 1.59 -17.08
C MET A 74 -18.25 2.27 -17.60
N GLU A 75 -19.44 1.80 -17.21
CA GLU A 75 -20.71 2.45 -17.59
C GLU A 75 -20.76 3.91 -17.12
N VAL A 76 -20.30 4.20 -15.91
CA VAL A 76 -20.20 5.59 -15.42
C VAL A 76 -19.22 6.39 -16.27
N LEU A 77 -18.03 5.85 -16.58
CA LEU A 77 -17.03 6.55 -17.39
C LEU A 77 -17.51 6.82 -18.81
N VAL A 78 -18.28 5.88 -19.40
CA VAL A 78 -18.93 6.08 -20.71
C VAL A 78 -20.00 7.16 -20.62
N GLY A 79 -20.81 7.18 -19.56
CA GLY A 79 -21.81 8.24 -19.30
C GLY A 79 -21.20 9.64 -19.23
N HIS A 80 -19.97 9.76 -18.69
CA HIS A 80 -19.21 11.01 -18.63
C HIS A 80 -18.38 11.30 -19.88
N ASN A 81 -18.46 10.50 -20.94
CA ASN A 81 -17.64 10.62 -22.16
C ASN A 81 -16.11 10.54 -21.90
N LEU A 82 -15.68 9.92 -20.79
CA LEU A 82 -14.27 9.70 -20.46
C LEU A 82 -13.74 8.40 -21.10
N ARG A 83 -14.63 7.51 -21.47
CA ARG A 83 -14.40 6.28 -22.23
C ARG A 83 -15.49 6.13 -23.29
N SER A 84 -15.19 5.35 -24.31
CA SER A 84 -16.17 4.98 -25.33
C SER A 84 -16.57 3.50 -25.20
N ARG A 85 -17.69 3.14 -25.83
CA ARG A 85 -18.11 1.72 -25.89
C ARG A 85 -17.19 0.83 -26.75
N THR A 86 -16.27 1.43 -27.49
CA THR A 86 -15.24 0.73 -28.25
C THR A 86 -13.95 0.50 -27.45
N ASP A 87 -13.78 1.21 -26.32
CA ASP A 87 -12.63 1.03 -25.46
C ASP A 87 -12.72 -0.31 -24.70
N PRO A 88 -11.59 -0.99 -24.45
CA PRO A 88 -11.57 -2.22 -23.67
C PRO A 88 -11.78 -1.93 -22.18
N LEU A 89 -12.33 -2.91 -21.45
CA LEU A 89 -12.53 -2.79 -19.99
C LEU A 89 -11.23 -2.46 -19.25
N ARG A 90 -10.10 -2.96 -19.72
CA ARG A 90 -8.77 -2.67 -19.17
C ARG A 90 -8.36 -1.20 -19.26
N SER A 91 -9.01 -0.39 -20.10
CA SER A 91 -8.72 1.04 -20.24
C SER A 91 -9.13 1.88 -19.02
N ILE A 92 -9.93 1.33 -18.11
CA ILE A 92 -10.32 2.02 -16.87
C ILE A 92 -9.08 2.36 -16.05
N GLY A 93 -8.16 1.38 -15.88
CA GLY A 93 -6.98 1.49 -15.04
C GLY A 93 -6.75 0.22 -14.22
N TRP A 94 -6.08 0.38 -13.06
CA TRP A 94 -5.71 -0.72 -12.18
C TRP A 94 -6.70 -0.87 -11.03
N PRO A 95 -7.36 -2.03 -10.89
CA PRO A 95 -8.12 -2.36 -9.70
C PRO A 95 -7.17 -2.81 -8.59
N LEU A 96 -7.23 -2.15 -7.43
CA LEU A 96 -6.48 -2.51 -6.24
C LEU A 96 -7.45 -2.94 -5.15
N VAL A 97 -7.40 -4.21 -4.76
CA VAL A 97 -8.20 -4.70 -3.63
C VAL A 97 -7.74 -4.05 -2.32
N GLU A 98 -8.64 -3.87 -1.37
CA GLU A 98 -8.37 -3.20 -0.09
C GLU A 98 -7.25 -3.88 0.69
N VAL A 99 -7.31 -5.22 0.81
CA VAL A 99 -6.24 -6.03 1.40
C VAL A 99 -5.53 -6.79 0.29
N GLY A 100 -4.32 -6.35 -0.06
CA GLY A 100 -3.49 -6.97 -1.09
C GLY A 100 -2.70 -8.14 -0.53
N TYR A 101 -2.86 -9.30 -1.15
CA TYR A 101 -2.05 -10.50 -0.94
C TYR A 101 -2.08 -11.36 -2.21
N PRO A 102 -1.21 -12.37 -2.38
CA PRO A 102 -1.24 -13.25 -3.55
C PRO A 102 -2.55 -14.04 -3.61
N LEU A 103 -3.46 -13.66 -4.52
CA LEU A 103 -4.75 -14.32 -4.69
C LEU A 103 -4.61 -15.54 -5.61
N ALA A 104 -5.09 -16.68 -5.16
CA ALA A 104 -5.15 -17.93 -5.95
C ALA A 104 -6.43 -18.02 -6.83
N TYR A 105 -7.36 -17.09 -6.69
CA TYR A 105 -8.67 -17.10 -7.35
C TYR A 105 -9.12 -15.67 -7.70
N PRO A 106 -10.03 -15.51 -8.68
CA PRO A 106 -10.62 -14.21 -8.98
C PRO A 106 -11.39 -13.66 -7.76
N PRO A 107 -11.13 -12.42 -7.33
CA PRO A 107 -11.72 -11.88 -6.12
C PRO A 107 -13.21 -11.58 -6.29
N ARG A 108 -13.97 -11.88 -5.22
CA ARG A 108 -15.35 -11.41 -5.04
C ARG A 108 -15.39 -10.38 -3.92
N LEU A 109 -15.85 -9.20 -4.27
CA LEU A 109 -15.75 -7.99 -3.48
C LEU A 109 -17.03 -7.70 -2.72
N GLY A 110 -16.91 -7.35 -1.48
CA GLY A 110 -17.91 -6.71 -0.66
C GLY A 110 -17.82 -5.19 -0.73
N PRO A 111 -18.66 -4.46 0.02
CA PRO A 111 -18.62 -3.00 0.05
C PRO A 111 -17.26 -2.45 0.51
N ASN A 112 -16.76 -1.41 -0.19
CA ASN A 112 -15.50 -0.71 0.11
C ASN A 112 -14.23 -1.56 0.01
N GLU A 113 -14.22 -2.62 -0.80
CA GLU A 113 -13.08 -3.52 -0.94
C GLU A 113 -12.21 -3.25 -2.19
N LEU A 114 -12.47 -2.14 -2.95
CA LEU A 114 -11.72 -1.82 -4.17
C LEU A 114 -11.35 -0.35 -4.26
N ILE A 115 -10.13 -0.08 -4.74
CA ILE A 115 -9.67 1.23 -5.20
C ILE A 115 -9.38 1.12 -6.70
N ILE A 116 -9.79 2.13 -7.47
CA ILE A 116 -9.43 2.25 -8.89
C ILE A 116 -8.36 3.32 -9.04
N VAL A 117 -7.26 2.97 -9.72
CA VAL A 117 -6.22 3.92 -10.15
C VAL A 117 -6.24 4.01 -11.66
N GLY A 118 -6.49 5.19 -12.21
CA GLY A 118 -6.55 5.35 -13.65
C GLY A 118 -6.19 6.75 -14.11
N GLU A 119 -5.87 6.86 -15.38
CA GLU A 119 -5.64 8.13 -16.06
C GLU A 119 -6.95 8.69 -16.63
N ARG A 120 -6.97 9.99 -16.94
CA ARG A 120 -8.12 10.67 -17.56
C ARG A 120 -9.44 10.42 -16.81
N LEU A 121 -9.40 10.56 -15.48
CA LEU A 121 -10.57 10.53 -14.59
C LEU A 121 -10.87 11.95 -14.11
N THR A 122 -12.15 12.26 -13.87
CA THR A 122 -12.59 13.55 -13.29
C THR A 122 -13.18 13.34 -11.89
N LYS A 123 -13.26 14.41 -11.09
CA LYS A 123 -13.87 14.36 -9.75
C LYS A 123 -15.33 13.98 -9.78
N GLU A 124 -16.05 14.46 -10.80
CA GLU A 124 -17.47 14.19 -10.97
C GLU A 124 -17.72 12.70 -11.26
N ALA A 125 -16.99 12.13 -12.23
CA ALA A 125 -17.11 10.71 -12.55
C ALA A 125 -16.65 9.84 -11.37
N ALA A 126 -15.56 10.21 -10.69
CA ALA A 126 -15.06 9.50 -9.51
C ALA A 126 -16.09 9.49 -8.37
N ALA A 127 -16.72 10.64 -8.08
CA ALA A 127 -17.74 10.75 -7.06
C ALA A 127 -18.97 9.89 -7.40
N GLU A 128 -19.35 9.84 -8.68
CA GLU A 128 -20.46 9.01 -9.15
C GLU A 128 -20.13 7.51 -9.07
N ILE A 129 -18.89 7.10 -9.43
CA ILE A 129 -18.42 5.73 -9.30
C ILE A 129 -18.53 5.26 -7.83
N VAL A 130 -17.97 6.04 -6.88
CA VAL A 130 -18.01 5.69 -5.45
C VAL A 130 -19.46 5.66 -4.91
N ALA A 131 -20.33 6.50 -5.43
CA ALA A 131 -21.74 6.53 -5.01
C ALA A 131 -22.59 5.39 -5.58
N GLN A 132 -22.29 4.93 -6.81
CA GLN A 132 -23.11 3.93 -7.51
C GLN A 132 -22.59 2.50 -7.39
N VAL A 133 -21.28 2.31 -7.16
CA VAL A 133 -20.62 1.00 -7.12
C VAL A 133 -20.12 0.74 -5.70
N PRO A 134 -20.91 0.05 -4.87
CA PRO A 134 -20.64 -0.04 -3.43
C PRO A 134 -19.34 -0.73 -3.05
N GLU A 135 -18.79 -1.54 -3.94
CA GLU A 135 -17.50 -2.22 -3.74
C GLU A 135 -16.31 -1.25 -3.85
N ILE A 136 -16.50 -0.09 -4.51
CA ILE A 136 -15.42 0.87 -4.75
C ILE A 136 -15.37 1.89 -3.60
N LYS A 137 -14.29 1.86 -2.82
CA LYS A 137 -14.04 2.80 -1.72
C LYS A 137 -13.33 4.08 -2.15
N GLY A 138 -12.57 4.03 -3.25
CA GLY A 138 -11.79 5.17 -3.70
C GLY A 138 -11.44 5.13 -5.19
N VAL A 139 -11.26 6.32 -5.74
CA VAL A 139 -10.83 6.53 -7.13
C VAL A 139 -9.69 7.52 -7.15
N ILE A 140 -8.56 7.09 -7.71
CA ILE A 140 -7.31 7.85 -7.79
C ILE A 140 -7.00 8.15 -9.25
N ARG A 141 -6.66 9.40 -9.54
CA ARG A 141 -6.05 9.80 -10.81
C ARG A 141 -4.54 9.73 -10.65
N GLY A 142 -3.90 8.83 -11.41
CA GLY A 142 -2.47 8.58 -11.29
C GLY A 142 -1.78 8.44 -12.63
N GLY A 143 -0.51 8.85 -12.65
CA GLY A 143 0.45 8.62 -13.73
C GLY A 143 1.86 8.76 -13.14
N GLY A 144 2.82 7.96 -13.62
CA GLY A 144 4.14 7.88 -12.99
C GLY A 144 4.16 7.12 -11.66
N VAL A 145 5.19 7.31 -10.86
CA VAL A 145 5.38 6.66 -9.56
C VAL A 145 5.20 7.70 -8.46
N PRO A 146 4.19 7.57 -7.56
CA PRO A 146 3.99 8.51 -6.46
C PRO A 146 4.97 8.23 -5.30
N GLY A 147 5.19 9.24 -4.43
CA GLY A 147 5.91 9.07 -3.17
C GLY A 147 7.42 9.10 -3.28
N VAL A 148 7.99 9.46 -4.42
CA VAL A 148 9.43 9.73 -4.55
C VAL A 148 9.70 11.15 -4.08
N ALA A 149 10.30 11.31 -2.91
CA ALA A 149 10.75 12.59 -2.41
C ALA A 149 12.20 12.85 -2.86
N ASP A 150 12.37 13.77 -3.81
CA ASP A 150 13.66 14.34 -4.14
C ASP A 150 13.66 15.79 -3.63
N LEU A 151 14.63 16.15 -2.78
CA LEU A 151 14.79 17.51 -2.28
C LEU A 151 15.02 18.54 -3.40
N ARG A 152 15.39 18.09 -4.60
CA ARG A 152 15.67 18.92 -5.79
C ARG A 152 14.48 19.05 -6.71
N ALA A 153 13.43 18.24 -6.56
CA ALA A 153 12.26 18.21 -7.43
C ALA A 153 10.97 17.99 -6.61
N PRO A 154 9.83 18.57 -7.04
CA PRO A 154 8.58 18.28 -6.37
C PRO A 154 8.24 16.80 -6.49
N PRO A 155 7.72 16.16 -5.42
CA PRO A 155 7.34 14.76 -5.45
C PRO A 155 6.21 14.52 -6.44
N THR A 156 6.29 13.40 -7.18
CA THR A 156 5.18 12.94 -8.01
C THR A 156 4.01 12.57 -7.11
N ARG A 157 2.84 13.09 -7.44
CA ARG A 157 1.61 12.84 -6.66
C ARG A 157 0.55 12.26 -7.55
N TRP A 158 -0.12 11.26 -7.03
CA TRP A 158 -1.42 10.87 -7.53
C TRP A 158 -2.49 11.68 -6.79
N GLU A 159 -3.64 11.88 -7.40
CA GLU A 159 -4.72 12.65 -6.81
C GLU A 159 -5.88 11.73 -6.42
N LEU A 160 -6.21 11.68 -5.14
CA LEU A 160 -7.46 11.08 -4.68
C LEU A 160 -8.61 11.96 -5.15
N LEU A 161 -9.40 11.46 -6.10
CA LEU A 161 -10.53 12.19 -6.68
C LEU A 161 -11.81 12.04 -5.85
N ALA A 162 -12.04 10.86 -5.29
CA ALA A 162 -13.19 10.56 -4.44
C ALA A 162 -12.92 9.38 -3.51
N GLY A 163 -13.57 9.37 -2.35
CA GLY A 163 -13.54 8.27 -1.39
C GLY A 163 -12.31 8.24 -0.51
N SER A 164 -11.76 7.05 -0.26
CA SER A 164 -10.55 6.79 0.54
C SER A 164 -9.54 5.99 -0.28
N ASP A 165 -8.25 6.28 -0.09
CA ASP A 165 -7.13 5.61 -0.74
C ASP A 165 -6.29 4.76 0.21
N LEU A 166 -6.68 4.67 1.47
CA LEU A 166 -6.02 3.82 2.44
C LEU A 166 -6.18 2.34 2.05
N ARG A 167 -5.08 1.67 1.83
CA ARG A 167 -5.00 0.27 1.42
C ARG A 167 -4.01 -0.48 2.30
N CYS A 168 -4.24 -1.76 2.49
CA CYS A 168 -3.39 -2.65 3.24
C CYS A 168 -2.74 -3.68 2.30
N ASP A 169 -1.45 -3.97 2.50
CA ASP A 169 -0.77 -5.12 1.89
C ASP A 169 -0.32 -6.09 2.97
N VAL A 170 -0.50 -7.38 2.74
CA VAL A 170 0.10 -8.43 3.57
C VAL A 170 1.46 -8.77 2.99
N VAL A 171 2.49 -8.58 3.78
CA VAL A 171 3.88 -8.89 3.43
C VAL A 171 4.29 -10.14 4.17
N SER A 172 4.51 -11.22 3.41
CA SER A 172 4.87 -12.54 3.95
C SER A 172 6.35 -12.84 3.73
N SER A 173 7.00 -13.41 4.74
CA SER A 173 8.38 -13.89 4.71
C SER A 173 8.55 -15.15 5.56
N LEU A 174 9.73 -15.78 5.53
CA LEU A 174 10.07 -16.87 6.45
C LEU A 174 10.19 -16.42 7.92
N ILE A 175 10.30 -15.10 8.15
CA ILE A 175 10.33 -14.48 9.49
C ILE A 175 8.93 -14.42 10.08
N GLY A 176 7.93 -14.13 9.24
CA GLY A 176 6.52 -13.96 9.63
C GLY A 176 5.77 -13.06 8.64
N ASP A 177 4.55 -12.69 9.00
CA ASP A 177 3.67 -11.87 8.20
C ASP A 177 3.46 -10.51 8.88
N LEU A 178 3.46 -9.44 8.08
CA LEU A 178 3.12 -8.08 8.48
C LEU A 178 1.98 -7.53 7.64
N VAL A 179 1.28 -6.57 8.21
CA VAL A 179 0.23 -5.81 7.56
C VAL A 179 0.71 -4.38 7.34
N ILE A 180 0.79 -3.95 6.09
CA ILE A 180 1.35 -2.64 5.72
C ILE A 180 0.25 -1.78 5.08
N TYR A 181 -0.28 -0.85 5.86
CA TYR A 181 -1.20 0.19 5.38
C TYR A 181 -0.46 1.29 4.63
N LYS A 182 -1.07 1.79 3.56
CA LYS A 182 -0.53 2.85 2.71
C LYS A 182 -1.65 3.74 2.20
N HIS A 183 -1.44 5.04 2.22
CA HIS A 183 -2.22 5.97 1.43
C HIS A 183 -1.78 5.89 -0.03
N GLN A 184 -2.55 5.18 -0.85
CA GLN A 184 -2.13 4.75 -2.18
C GLN A 184 -1.94 5.90 -3.17
N SER A 185 -2.53 7.07 -2.93
CA SER A 185 -2.24 8.28 -3.72
C SER A 185 -0.91 8.95 -3.36
N LYS A 186 -0.29 8.54 -2.24
CA LYS A 186 0.96 9.11 -1.71
C LYS A 186 2.15 8.17 -1.82
N ILE A 187 1.91 6.87 -1.73
CA ILE A 187 2.93 5.82 -1.71
C ILE A 187 2.76 4.93 -2.94
N HIS A 188 3.86 4.58 -3.59
CA HIS A 188 3.85 3.73 -4.78
C HIS A 188 3.22 2.36 -4.50
N VAL A 189 2.64 1.77 -5.56
CA VAL A 189 2.05 0.44 -5.51
C VAL A 189 3.17 -0.60 -5.54
N GLU A 190 3.30 -1.35 -4.46
CA GLU A 190 4.01 -2.64 -4.47
C GLU A 190 2.96 -3.75 -4.50
N PHE A 191 3.04 -4.60 -5.52
CA PHE A 191 2.17 -5.77 -5.54
C PHE A 191 2.74 -6.86 -4.63
N PRO A 192 1.94 -7.39 -3.69
CA PRO A 192 2.37 -8.50 -2.85
C PRO A 192 2.80 -9.67 -3.73
N ARG A 193 4.01 -10.17 -3.52
CA ARG A 193 4.57 -11.33 -4.22
C ARG A 193 5.04 -12.32 -3.18
N GLN A 194 4.80 -13.61 -3.43
CA GLN A 194 5.54 -14.63 -2.69
C GLN A 194 7.03 -14.44 -3.00
N SER A 195 7.85 -14.38 -1.97
CA SER A 195 9.32 -14.23 -2.09
C SER A 195 9.75 -12.96 -2.85
N ALA A 196 9.28 -11.79 -2.43
CA ALA A 196 9.79 -10.52 -2.94
C ALA A 196 11.33 -10.46 -2.76
N PRO A 197 12.10 -9.97 -3.75
CA PRO A 197 13.58 -9.94 -3.66
C PRO A 197 14.10 -9.28 -2.39
N LYS A 198 13.49 -8.18 -1.96
CA LYS A 198 13.81 -7.45 -0.72
C LYS A 198 13.64 -8.33 0.52
N MET A 199 12.57 -9.13 0.57
CA MET A 199 12.34 -10.03 1.69
C MET A 199 13.38 -11.14 1.75
N LYS A 200 13.85 -11.67 0.61
CA LYS A 200 14.92 -12.66 0.58
C LYS A 200 16.22 -12.14 1.17
N ILE A 201 16.60 -10.89 0.84
CA ILE A 201 17.79 -10.27 1.42
C ILE A 201 17.65 -10.18 2.95
N LEU A 202 16.47 -9.76 3.43
CA LEU A 202 16.23 -9.66 4.87
C LEU A 202 16.22 -11.05 5.56
N GLU A 203 15.65 -12.07 4.92
CA GLU A 203 15.69 -13.46 5.39
C GLU A 203 17.13 -13.98 5.49
N GLU A 204 17.98 -13.71 4.48
CA GLU A 204 19.40 -14.07 4.51
C GLU A 204 20.15 -13.39 5.67
N LEU A 205 19.88 -12.09 5.90
CA LEU A 205 20.46 -11.33 7.01
C LEU A 205 19.98 -11.90 8.36
N TYR A 206 18.71 -12.26 8.47
CA TYR A 206 18.14 -12.91 9.66
C TYR A 206 18.86 -14.22 9.98
N PHE A 207 18.98 -15.13 9.02
CA PHE A 207 19.65 -16.42 9.22
C PHE A 207 21.15 -16.28 9.49
N ARG A 208 21.76 -15.16 9.11
CA ARG A 208 23.15 -14.83 9.44
C ARG A 208 23.30 -14.15 10.80
N GLY A 209 22.22 -13.91 11.54
CA GLY A 209 22.22 -13.24 12.84
C GLY A 209 22.64 -11.76 12.76
N LYS A 210 22.26 -11.07 11.67
CA LYS A 210 22.66 -9.67 11.40
C LYS A 210 21.63 -8.63 11.79
N LEU A 211 20.45 -9.04 12.23
CA LEU A 211 19.33 -8.13 12.54
C LEU A 211 19.27 -7.78 14.05
N THR A 212 20.38 -7.30 14.65
CA THR A 212 20.38 -6.88 16.06
C THR A 212 19.92 -5.43 16.20
N THR A 213 20.66 -4.50 15.57
CA THR A 213 20.25 -3.09 15.46
C THR A 213 20.23 -2.70 13.99
N VAL A 214 19.10 -2.16 13.49
CA VAL A 214 18.86 -1.97 12.06
C VAL A 214 18.38 -0.56 11.78
N ALA A 215 18.95 0.11 10.78
CA ALA A 215 18.43 1.34 10.21
C ALA A 215 17.87 1.07 8.81
N ASP A 216 16.63 1.44 8.56
CA ASP A 216 15.96 1.48 7.26
C ASP A 216 15.85 2.95 6.86
N VAL A 217 16.79 3.43 6.04
CA VAL A 217 17.02 4.88 5.87
C VAL A 217 16.16 5.53 4.78
N LEU A 218 15.49 4.71 3.96
CA LEU A 218 14.50 5.09 2.96
C LEU A 218 13.24 4.25 3.16
N CYS A 219 12.69 4.27 4.39
CA CYS A 219 11.79 3.25 4.88
C CYS A 219 10.42 3.20 4.18
N GLY A 220 10.02 4.26 3.47
CA GLY A 220 8.65 4.34 2.96
C GLY A 220 7.64 4.12 4.09
N PRO A 221 6.67 3.21 3.94
CA PRO A 221 5.70 2.86 4.99
C PRO A 221 6.28 1.95 6.09
N GLY A 222 7.60 1.73 6.13
CA GLY A 222 8.30 1.00 7.18
C GLY A 222 8.47 -0.51 6.95
N THR A 223 8.24 -1.03 5.75
CA THR A 223 8.14 -2.48 5.50
C THR A 223 9.37 -3.26 5.96
N LEU A 224 10.58 -2.84 5.57
CA LEU A 224 11.83 -3.58 5.88
C LEU A 224 12.18 -3.48 7.35
N GLY A 225 12.13 -2.26 7.90
CA GLY A 225 12.46 -2.06 9.30
C GLY A 225 11.47 -2.72 10.26
N LEU A 226 10.14 -2.72 9.95
CA LEU A 226 9.16 -3.45 10.77
C LEU A 226 9.35 -4.96 10.67
N MET A 227 9.77 -5.48 9.51
CA MET A 227 10.12 -6.89 9.36
C MET A 227 11.38 -7.23 10.18
N ALA A 228 12.37 -6.32 10.25
CA ALA A 228 13.52 -6.50 11.12
C ALA A 228 13.12 -6.52 12.62
N ALA A 229 12.18 -5.67 13.02
CA ALA A 229 11.61 -5.70 14.37
C ALA A 229 10.90 -7.04 14.64
N LEU A 230 10.08 -7.54 13.70
CA LEU A 230 9.44 -8.85 13.81
C LEU A 230 10.46 -9.99 13.90
N ALA A 231 11.60 -9.84 13.25
CA ALA A 231 12.75 -10.77 13.32
C ALA A 231 13.46 -10.77 14.68
N GLY A 232 13.09 -9.87 15.59
CA GLY A 232 13.69 -9.75 16.93
C GLY A 232 14.82 -8.74 17.03
N ALA A 233 14.88 -7.74 16.14
CA ALA A 233 15.81 -6.63 16.29
C ALA A 233 15.53 -5.87 17.61
N GLU A 234 16.59 -5.61 18.38
CA GLU A 234 16.49 -4.91 19.66
C GLU A 234 16.25 -3.40 19.46
N ARG A 235 16.77 -2.86 18.35
CA ARG A 235 16.57 -1.46 17.97
C ARG A 235 16.40 -1.33 16.47
N VAL A 236 15.38 -0.56 16.06
CA VAL A 236 15.11 -0.23 14.66
C VAL A 236 15.00 1.28 14.50
N VAL A 237 15.68 1.82 13.49
CA VAL A 237 15.58 3.23 13.08
C VAL A 237 14.92 3.26 11.69
N LEU A 238 13.76 3.89 11.59
CA LEU A 238 13.05 4.15 10.34
C LEU A 238 13.26 5.61 9.95
N ASN A 239 13.58 5.90 8.71
CA ASN A 239 13.67 7.27 8.23
C ASN A 239 13.12 7.40 6.82
N ASP A 240 12.37 8.48 6.59
CA ASP A 240 12.00 8.91 5.24
C ASP A 240 11.92 10.43 5.16
N ALA A 241 12.26 10.99 4.00
CA ALA A 241 12.15 12.42 3.74
C ALA A 241 10.71 12.82 3.37
N TRP A 242 9.83 11.88 3.03
CA TRP A 242 8.46 12.09 2.61
C TRP A 242 7.50 11.94 3.78
N LEU A 243 6.87 13.04 4.23
CA LEU A 243 5.99 13.03 5.40
C LEU A 243 4.88 11.97 5.34
N PRO A 244 4.15 11.78 4.22
CA PRO A 244 3.15 10.71 4.14
C PRO A 244 3.72 9.31 4.36
N ALA A 245 4.97 9.04 3.97
CA ALA A 245 5.63 7.77 4.25
C ALA A 245 5.88 7.57 5.75
N VAL A 246 6.35 8.63 6.42
CA VAL A 246 6.54 8.64 7.88
C VAL A 246 5.23 8.45 8.62
N GLU A 247 4.15 9.10 8.18
CA GLU A 247 2.81 8.95 8.74
C GLU A 247 2.30 7.51 8.57
N ASP A 248 2.49 6.92 7.38
CA ASP A 248 2.13 5.52 7.12
C ASP A 248 3.01 4.55 7.92
N ALA A 249 4.31 4.83 8.12
CA ALA A 249 5.18 4.02 8.98
C ALA A 249 4.69 4.02 10.44
N ILE A 250 4.30 5.19 10.97
CA ILE A 250 3.73 5.29 12.32
C ILE A 250 2.37 4.57 12.41
N LEU A 251 1.55 4.66 11.36
CA LEU A 251 0.30 3.92 11.26
C LEU A 251 0.54 2.41 11.31
N ASN A 252 1.58 1.93 10.64
CA ASN A 252 1.96 0.52 10.61
C ASN A 252 2.55 0.02 11.93
N LEU A 253 3.19 0.87 12.73
CA LEU A 253 3.50 0.55 14.12
C LEU A 253 2.23 0.26 14.94
N GLU A 254 1.20 1.09 14.79
CA GLU A 254 -0.08 0.88 15.48
C GLU A 254 -0.79 -0.40 14.99
N ALA A 255 -0.83 -0.63 13.69
CA ALA A 255 -1.50 -1.78 13.11
C ALA A 255 -0.84 -3.12 13.48
N ASN A 256 0.49 -3.16 13.57
CA ASN A 256 1.26 -4.36 13.92
C ASN A 256 1.68 -4.40 15.39
N ARG A 257 1.10 -3.55 16.23
CA ARG A 257 1.50 -3.36 17.63
C ARG A 257 1.64 -4.65 18.41
N SER A 258 0.66 -5.52 18.31
CA SER A 258 0.64 -6.80 19.03
C SER A 258 1.71 -7.77 18.47
N LEU A 259 1.84 -7.85 17.15
CA LEU A 259 2.85 -8.72 16.52
C LEU A 259 4.28 -8.31 16.89
N LEU A 260 4.53 -7.02 17.05
CA LEU A 260 5.84 -6.45 17.38
C LEU A 260 6.07 -6.31 18.89
N GLY A 261 5.10 -6.71 19.73
CA GLY A 261 5.21 -6.58 21.18
C GLY A 261 5.31 -5.13 21.66
N ILE A 262 4.76 -4.17 20.91
CA ILE A 262 4.83 -2.74 21.24
C ILE A 262 3.82 -2.41 22.33
N GLU A 263 4.31 -1.84 23.44
CA GLU A 263 3.51 -1.41 24.58
C GLU A 263 3.10 0.06 24.49
N LYS A 264 4.02 0.91 24.04
CA LYS A 264 3.84 2.36 23.98
C LYS A 264 4.31 2.92 22.64
N ILE A 265 3.55 3.88 22.10
CA ILE A 265 3.96 4.70 20.94
C ILE A 265 3.83 6.16 21.37
N GLU A 266 4.93 6.90 21.29
CA GLU A 266 4.99 8.33 21.56
C GLU A 266 5.24 9.07 20.24
N ARG A 267 4.37 10.02 19.90
CA ARG A 267 4.48 10.83 18.68
C ARG A 267 4.98 12.22 19.03
N HIS A 268 5.86 12.74 18.20
CA HIS A 268 6.42 14.09 18.36
C HIS A 268 5.85 15.05 17.30
N LYS A 269 5.88 16.33 17.63
CA LYS A 269 5.44 17.37 16.71
C LYS A 269 6.46 17.54 15.58
N LEU A 270 6.01 17.40 14.36
CA LEU A 270 6.85 17.58 13.17
C LEU A 270 6.83 19.03 12.67
N PRO A 271 7.90 19.47 11.97
CA PRO A 271 7.91 20.74 11.27
C PRO A 271 6.88 20.75 10.15
N ALA A 272 6.47 21.94 9.76
CA ALA A 272 5.59 22.12 8.60
C ALA A 272 6.31 21.77 7.30
N GLY A 273 5.59 21.11 6.37
CA GLY A 273 6.11 20.69 5.07
C GLY A 273 5.97 19.18 4.86
N GLU A 274 5.93 18.78 3.60
CA GLU A 274 5.77 17.35 3.25
C GLU A 274 7.11 16.67 2.94
N VAL A 275 8.19 17.46 2.80
CA VAL A 275 9.55 16.95 2.57
C VAL A 275 10.48 17.48 3.67
N GLY A 276 11.12 16.59 4.40
CA GLY A 276 12.02 16.90 5.49
C GLY A 276 13.46 17.09 5.00
N ALA A 277 14.02 18.29 5.23
CA ALA A 277 15.42 18.57 4.94
C ALA A 277 16.34 18.23 6.12
N GLU A 278 15.84 18.39 7.35
CA GLU A 278 16.56 18.06 8.58
C GLU A 278 15.92 16.81 9.19
N SER A 279 16.74 15.88 9.68
CA SER A 279 16.25 14.68 10.35
C SER A 279 15.73 15.03 11.75
N VAL A 280 14.43 14.80 11.99
CA VAL A 280 13.77 15.03 13.27
C VAL A 280 13.02 13.78 13.71
N LEU A 281 13.06 13.49 15.01
CA LEU A 281 12.34 12.36 15.59
C LEU A 281 10.83 12.58 15.47
N ALA A 282 10.13 11.68 14.79
CA ALA A 282 8.70 11.72 14.53
C ALA A 282 7.91 10.89 15.56
N ALA A 283 8.43 9.70 15.89
CA ALA A 283 7.82 8.83 16.89
C ALA A 283 8.85 7.89 17.51
N VAL A 284 8.54 7.41 18.70
CA VAL A 284 9.23 6.30 19.37
C VAL A 284 8.20 5.26 19.76
N ALA A 285 8.44 4.01 19.39
CA ALA A 285 7.69 2.87 19.87
C ALA A 285 8.59 2.00 20.74
N GLU A 286 8.09 1.60 21.90
CA GLU A 286 8.80 0.78 22.88
C GLU A 286 7.94 -0.41 23.26
N GLY A 287 8.58 -1.56 23.40
CA GLY A 287 7.96 -2.80 23.83
C GLY A 287 8.98 -3.76 24.43
N GLU A 288 8.55 -4.97 24.74
CA GLU A 288 9.41 -5.98 25.34
C GLU A 288 10.51 -6.38 24.34
N GLY A 289 11.75 -5.91 24.59
CA GLY A 289 12.93 -6.27 23.82
C GLY A 289 13.17 -5.50 22.51
N CYS A 290 12.28 -4.55 22.15
CA CYS A 290 12.46 -3.77 20.92
C CYS A 290 12.15 -2.28 21.14
N LYS A 291 13.02 -1.41 20.58
CA LYS A 291 12.78 0.03 20.45
C LYS A 291 12.79 0.42 18.98
N ILE A 292 11.74 1.11 18.51
CA ILE A 292 11.64 1.59 17.15
C ILE A 292 11.56 3.11 17.15
N GLU A 293 12.48 3.75 16.45
CA GLU A 293 12.57 5.20 16.31
C GLU A 293 12.22 5.58 14.85
N VAL A 294 11.25 6.47 14.67
CA VAL A 294 10.85 6.95 13.35
C VAL A 294 11.32 8.38 13.17
N TYR A 295 12.08 8.64 12.12
CA TYR A 295 12.58 9.97 11.78
C TYR A 295 11.94 10.48 10.50
N PHE A 296 11.72 11.79 10.46
CA PHE A 296 11.29 12.53 9.26
C PHE A 296 12.43 13.41 8.81
N GLY A 297 13.03 13.10 7.67
CA GLY A 297 14.10 13.92 7.15
C GLY A 297 14.99 13.25 6.11
N ASP A 298 15.97 14.04 5.67
CA ASP A 298 16.98 13.61 4.71
C ASP A 298 17.86 12.49 5.29
N ALA A 299 17.96 11.38 4.55
CA ALA A 299 18.76 10.22 4.94
C ALA A 299 20.26 10.57 5.10
N GLU A 300 20.79 11.52 4.32
CA GLU A 300 22.19 11.98 4.45
C GLU A 300 22.47 12.60 5.83
N ARG A 301 21.43 13.03 6.56
CA ARG A 301 21.52 13.72 7.85
C ARG A 301 21.02 12.89 9.03
N LEU A 302 20.55 11.67 8.79
CA LEU A 302 19.96 10.83 9.82
C LEU A 302 20.90 10.64 11.01
N PHE A 303 22.14 10.21 10.77
CA PHE A 303 23.10 9.87 11.81
C PHE A 303 23.76 11.09 12.50
N ALA A 304 23.35 12.31 12.15
CA ALA A 304 23.61 13.48 12.97
C ALA A 304 22.66 13.57 14.18
N ARG A 305 21.58 12.76 14.19
CA ARG A 305 20.51 12.74 15.22
C ARG A 305 20.26 11.35 15.80
N ALA A 306 20.27 10.32 14.95
CA ALA A 306 20.15 8.93 15.38
C ALA A 306 21.53 8.34 15.67
N GLU A 307 21.60 7.45 16.65
CA GLU A 307 22.80 6.65 16.87
C GLU A 307 22.99 5.64 15.73
N PRO A 308 24.22 5.36 15.31
CA PRO A 308 24.51 4.32 14.34
C PRO A 308 23.99 2.94 14.75
N THR A 309 23.79 2.06 13.78
CA THR A 309 23.30 0.70 13.93
C THR A 309 24.32 -0.31 13.42
N ASP A 310 24.15 -1.60 13.76
CA ASP A 310 25.00 -2.66 13.22
C ASP A 310 24.77 -2.86 11.72
N LEU A 311 23.51 -2.64 11.27
CA LEU A 311 23.10 -2.80 9.88
C LEU A 311 22.35 -1.55 9.41
N CYS A 312 22.68 -1.09 8.20
CA CYS A 312 21.97 -0.04 7.49
C CYS A 312 21.40 -0.61 6.17
N LEU A 313 20.10 -0.53 6.00
CA LEU A 313 19.40 -0.92 4.78
C LEU A 313 19.10 0.32 3.95
N ILE A 314 19.42 0.27 2.67
CA ILE A 314 19.12 1.31 1.68
C ILE A 314 18.26 0.66 0.59
N ASP A 315 17.01 1.05 0.48
CA ASP A 315 16.08 0.61 -0.57
C ASP A 315 15.81 1.76 -1.54
N PRO A 316 16.70 2.02 -2.51
CA PRO A 316 16.58 3.17 -3.39
C PRO A 316 15.54 2.94 -4.48
N PHE A 317 14.85 3.99 -4.89
CA PHE A 317 14.05 3.95 -6.11
C PHE A 317 14.91 3.70 -7.35
N PRO A 318 14.40 2.99 -8.36
CA PRO A 318 15.09 2.78 -9.60
C PRO A 318 15.58 4.10 -10.23
N GLY A 319 16.88 4.21 -10.48
CA GLY A 319 17.51 5.42 -11.03
C GLY A 319 17.85 6.52 -10.02
N MET A 320 17.58 6.32 -8.74
CA MET A 320 18.03 7.21 -7.68
C MET A 320 19.56 7.09 -7.49
N ASN A 321 20.24 8.24 -7.42
CA ASN A 321 21.65 8.26 -6.95
C ASN A 321 21.64 8.28 -5.42
N PHE A 322 22.21 7.25 -4.81
CA PHE A 322 22.27 7.05 -3.35
C PHE A 322 23.71 7.08 -2.78
N ASP A 323 24.71 7.47 -3.58
CA ASP A 323 26.12 7.44 -3.15
C ASP A 323 26.35 8.22 -1.84
N ARG A 324 25.75 9.41 -1.70
CA ARG A 324 25.86 10.22 -0.48
C ARG A 324 25.14 9.60 0.71
N ILE A 325 24.01 8.92 0.47
CA ILE A 325 23.31 8.20 1.52
C ILE A 325 24.17 7.03 1.98
N ALA A 326 24.76 6.28 1.05
CA ALA A 326 25.68 5.19 1.38
C ALA A 326 26.90 5.67 2.14
N GLU A 327 27.48 6.82 1.76
CA GLU A 327 28.57 7.47 2.50
C GLU A 327 28.15 7.84 3.93
N ALA A 328 26.96 8.46 4.10
CA ALA A 328 26.41 8.81 5.42
C ALA A 328 26.13 7.57 6.27
N CYS A 329 25.73 6.45 5.67
CA CYS A 329 25.52 5.17 6.33
C CYS A 329 26.85 4.45 6.70
N GLY A 330 27.98 4.93 6.21
CA GLY A 330 29.30 4.36 6.51
C GLY A 330 29.69 4.39 7.99
N VAL A 331 28.94 5.08 8.85
CA VAL A 331 29.10 5.04 10.31
C VAL A 331 28.49 3.77 10.94
N CYS A 332 27.68 3.02 10.21
CA CYS A 332 27.06 1.77 10.63
C CYS A 332 28.05 0.58 10.44
N GLY A 333 27.76 -0.56 11.08
CA GLY A 333 28.62 -1.75 10.99
C GLY A 333 28.63 -2.38 9.59
N GLU A 334 27.47 -2.48 8.94
CA GLU A 334 27.32 -3.03 7.58
C GLU A 334 26.26 -2.20 6.83
N VAL A 335 26.49 -1.95 5.53
CA VAL A 335 25.54 -1.26 4.65
C VAL A 335 25.10 -2.22 3.56
N VAL A 336 23.80 -2.41 3.42
CA VAL A 336 23.20 -3.32 2.44
C VAL A 336 22.22 -2.55 1.55
N ILE A 337 22.42 -2.64 0.24
CA ILE A 337 21.49 -2.13 -0.76
C ILE A 337 20.47 -3.25 -1.06
N VAL A 338 19.19 -2.93 -0.98
CA VAL A 338 18.09 -3.91 -1.04
C VAL A 338 17.38 -3.88 -2.40
#